data_50e87c113c800cd3232ca96add18aeec
#
_entry.id   50e87c113c800cd3232ca96add18aeec
#
_cell.length_a   1.000
_cell.length_b   1.000
_cell.length_c   1.000
_cell.angle_alpha   90.00
_cell.angle_beta   90.00
_cell.angle_gamma   90.00
#
_symmetry.space_group_name_H-M   'P 1'
#
loop_
_entity.id
_entity.type
_entity.pdbx_description
1 polymer ?
#
loop_
_entity_poly.entity_id
_entity_poly.type
_entity_poly.pdbx_seq_one_letter_code
_entity_poly.pdbx_strand_id
1 'polypeptide(L)'
;MTQTAGRFRFDLKATDGKARTGEITTPRGTIRTPAFMPVGTAATVKGMLPESVAATGADILLGNTYHLMLRPTAERIDRLGGLHRFMNWDKPILTDSGGFQVMSLAALRKLTEEGVTFKSHIDGSRHHLSPERSMEIQRLLGSDIVMCFDECPALPATDAEVANSMRLSMRWAQRSRDAFGDRPGHALFGIQQGGVTQDLRAESAEALRAIGFDGYAVGGLAVGEGQEAMFGVLDYAPDMLPQDKPRYLMGVGKPDDIVGAVKRGIDMMDCVLPSRSGRTGQAFTRHGVVNIKNARHQDDPRPLDEACGCPACRGYSRAYLHHVFRAGEMISGMLLTWHNLHYYQELMQGMRDAITAGRFAAFEADFHAQRAEGDIPPL
;
A
#
# COMPACT_ATOMS: atom_id res chain seq x y z
N MET A 1 6.80 3.99 37.35
CA MET A 1 7.20 3.79 35.95
C MET A 1 5.95 4.03 35.11
N THR A 2 5.77 5.25 34.60
CA THR A 2 4.62 5.66 33.79
C THR A 2 4.75 4.98 32.43
N GLN A 3 3.77 4.15 32.09
CA GLN A 3 3.62 3.49 30.81
C GLN A 3 3.61 4.52 29.68
N THR A 4 4.68 4.59 28.90
CA THR A 4 4.71 5.22 27.57
C THR A 4 4.07 4.30 26.50
N ALA A 5 3.29 3.32 26.93
CA ALA A 5 2.53 2.44 26.06
C ALA A 5 1.35 3.23 25.47
N GLY A 6 1.42 3.59 24.19
CA GLY A 6 0.26 4.07 23.45
C GLY A 6 0.46 5.27 22.54
N ARG A 7 1.66 5.77 22.29
CA ARG A 7 1.88 6.83 21.30
C ARG A 7 2.43 6.27 20.00
N PHE A 8 1.89 6.74 18.88
CA PHE A 8 2.51 6.56 17.57
C PHE A 8 3.89 7.24 17.55
N ARG A 9 4.93 6.52 17.10
CA ARG A 9 6.29 7.02 17.01
C ARG A 9 7.01 6.38 15.83
N PHE A 10 7.82 7.16 15.14
CA PHE A 10 8.75 6.67 14.12
C PHE A 10 10.20 6.86 14.60
N ASP A 11 10.97 5.78 14.57
CA ASP A 11 12.38 5.77 14.91
C ASP A 11 13.19 5.36 13.68
N LEU A 12 13.87 6.31 13.05
CA LEU A 12 14.83 6.03 11.98
C LEU A 12 16.05 5.33 12.58
N LYS A 13 16.42 4.15 12.08
CA LYS A 13 17.51 3.32 12.60
C LYS A 13 18.80 3.45 11.80
N ALA A 14 18.70 3.42 10.46
CA ALA A 14 19.85 3.56 9.57
C ALA A 14 19.44 4.13 8.23
N THR A 15 20.45 4.65 7.49
CA THR A 15 20.32 5.14 6.12
C THR A 15 21.49 4.66 5.28
N ASP A 16 21.25 4.44 3.98
CA ASP A 16 22.28 4.18 2.98
C ASP A 16 21.91 4.96 1.71
N GLY A 17 22.63 6.06 1.46
CA GLY A 17 22.18 7.10 0.53
C GLY A 17 20.86 7.71 0.98
N LYS A 18 19.83 7.71 0.11
CA LYS A 18 18.47 8.13 0.48
C LYS A 18 17.64 6.98 1.05
N ALA A 19 18.04 5.72 0.85
CA ALA A 19 17.34 4.57 1.41
C ALA A 19 17.41 4.58 2.94
N ARG A 20 16.27 4.26 3.58
CA ARG A 20 16.12 4.38 5.05
C ARG A 20 15.47 3.11 5.62
N THR A 21 15.88 2.73 6.82
CA THR A 21 15.22 1.69 7.61
C THR A 21 14.93 2.20 9.01
N GLY A 22 13.79 1.80 9.56
CA GLY A 22 13.33 2.25 10.86
C GLY A 22 12.18 1.41 11.39
N GLU A 23 11.55 1.94 12.44
CA GLU A 23 10.42 1.29 13.10
C GLU A 23 9.32 2.30 13.42
N ILE A 24 8.09 1.95 13.09
CA ILE A 24 6.90 2.67 13.54
C ILE A 24 6.30 1.88 14.70
N THR A 25 6.26 2.49 15.89
CA THR A 25 5.62 1.90 17.07
C THR A 25 4.16 2.34 17.12
N THR A 26 3.25 1.38 17.29
CA THR A 26 1.82 1.59 17.51
C THR A 26 1.36 0.81 18.74
N PRO A 27 0.18 1.07 19.30
CA PRO A 27 -0.38 0.24 20.37
C PRO A 27 -0.59 -1.22 19.99
N ARG A 28 -0.66 -1.52 18.69
CA ARG A 28 -0.88 -2.88 18.15
C ARG A 28 0.39 -3.58 17.64
N GLY A 29 1.53 -2.97 17.87
CA GLY A 29 2.83 -3.56 17.49
C GLY A 29 3.69 -2.62 16.67
N THR A 30 4.83 -3.17 16.26
CA THR A 30 5.86 -2.44 15.52
C THR A 30 5.78 -2.77 14.03
N ILE A 31 5.88 -1.75 13.19
CA ILE A 31 5.99 -1.86 11.74
C ILE A 31 7.44 -1.58 11.38
N ARG A 32 8.14 -2.57 10.83
CA ARG A 32 9.53 -2.42 10.36
C ARG A 32 9.51 -1.80 8.97
N THR A 33 10.24 -0.73 8.77
CA THR A 33 10.35 -0.04 7.48
C THR A 33 11.71 -0.29 6.80
N PRO A 34 11.77 -0.36 5.46
CA PRO A 34 10.65 -0.27 4.55
C PRO A 34 9.64 -1.40 4.74
N ALA A 35 8.35 -1.07 4.56
CA ALA A 35 7.23 -1.98 4.77
C ALA A 35 6.33 -2.06 3.53
N PHE A 36 5.91 -3.25 3.17
CA PHE A 36 4.86 -3.47 2.18
C PHE A 36 3.56 -3.89 2.86
N MET A 37 2.47 -3.20 2.56
CA MET A 37 1.14 -3.44 3.13
C MET A 37 0.29 -4.26 2.16
N PRO A 38 -0.04 -5.53 2.48
CA PRO A 38 -1.06 -6.26 1.74
C PRO A 38 -2.41 -5.54 1.79
N VAL A 39 -3.14 -5.53 0.67
CA VAL A 39 -4.41 -4.80 0.58
C VAL A 39 -5.59 -5.71 0.93
N GLY A 40 -6.26 -5.36 2.03
CA GLY A 40 -7.46 -6.01 2.53
C GLY A 40 -8.74 -5.23 2.19
N THR A 41 -9.09 -5.09 0.92
CA THR A 41 -10.11 -4.18 0.38
C THR A 41 -11.45 -4.24 1.12
N ALA A 42 -11.99 -5.43 1.38
CA ALA A 42 -13.29 -5.65 2.01
C ALA A 42 -13.13 -6.46 3.31
N ALA A 43 -12.27 -6.00 4.21
CA ALA A 43 -11.89 -6.68 5.44
C ALA A 43 -11.23 -8.06 5.19
N THR A 44 -10.57 -8.23 4.03
CA THR A 44 -9.84 -9.46 3.71
C THR A 44 -8.81 -9.21 2.61
N VAL A 45 -7.62 -9.80 2.76
CA VAL A 45 -6.70 -9.98 1.65
C VAL A 45 -7.23 -11.14 0.81
N LYS A 46 -7.60 -10.85 -0.44
CA LYS A 46 -8.34 -11.80 -1.28
C LYS A 46 -7.59 -13.13 -1.44
N GLY A 47 -8.26 -14.22 -1.11
CA GLY A 47 -7.71 -15.57 -1.21
C GLY A 47 -6.77 -15.97 -0.07
N MET A 48 -6.73 -15.21 1.03
CA MET A 48 -5.86 -15.48 2.17
C MET A 48 -6.63 -15.44 3.48
N LEU A 49 -6.32 -16.36 4.39
CA LEU A 49 -6.70 -16.24 5.79
C LEU A 49 -5.83 -15.17 6.47
N PRO A 50 -6.34 -14.40 7.44
CA PRO A 50 -5.56 -13.38 8.15
C PRO A 50 -4.29 -13.93 8.77
N GLU A 51 -4.34 -15.10 9.40
CA GLU A 51 -3.17 -15.79 9.97
C GLU A 51 -2.14 -16.18 8.91
N SER A 52 -2.57 -16.52 7.70
CA SER A 52 -1.66 -16.79 6.58
C SER A 52 -0.99 -15.52 6.07
N VAL A 53 -1.70 -14.38 6.09
CA VAL A 53 -1.10 -13.07 5.79
C VAL A 53 -0.08 -12.70 6.85
N ALA A 54 -0.39 -12.88 8.13
CA ALA A 54 0.55 -12.63 9.23
C ALA A 54 1.80 -13.52 9.11
N ALA A 55 1.63 -14.79 8.72
CA ALA A 55 2.73 -15.75 8.53
C ALA A 55 3.67 -15.41 7.36
N THR A 56 3.28 -14.51 6.45
CA THR A 56 4.21 -13.97 5.42
C THR A 56 5.25 -13.01 6.00
N GLY A 57 5.07 -12.55 7.24
CA GLY A 57 5.91 -11.53 7.87
C GLY A 57 5.37 -10.10 7.73
N ALA A 58 4.15 -9.92 7.23
CA ALA A 58 3.50 -8.61 7.16
C ALA A 58 3.24 -8.05 8.57
N ASP A 59 3.70 -6.83 8.82
CA ASP A 59 3.52 -6.11 10.09
C ASP A 59 2.25 -5.25 10.11
N ILE A 60 1.72 -4.91 8.95
CA ILE A 60 0.56 -4.03 8.74
C ILE A 60 -0.16 -4.44 7.46
N LEU A 61 -1.45 -4.17 7.38
CA LEU A 61 -2.22 -4.24 6.13
C LEU A 61 -3.03 -2.97 5.89
N LEU A 62 -3.54 -2.81 4.67
CA LEU A 62 -4.37 -1.69 4.26
C LEU A 62 -5.83 -2.13 4.08
N GLY A 63 -6.76 -1.35 4.66
CA GLY A 63 -8.19 -1.44 4.42
C GLY A 63 -8.70 -0.28 3.57
N ASN A 64 -9.70 -0.52 2.70
CA ASN A 64 -10.23 0.54 1.85
C ASN A 64 -11.52 1.13 2.42
N THR A 65 -11.48 2.38 2.83
CA THR A 65 -12.58 3.15 3.41
C THR A 65 -13.82 3.17 2.53
N TYR A 66 -13.67 3.44 1.23
CA TYR A 66 -14.78 3.45 0.27
C TYR A 66 -15.57 2.13 0.24
N HIS A 67 -14.87 1.01 0.16
CA HIS A 67 -15.52 -0.30 0.12
C HIS A 67 -16.20 -0.64 1.44
N LEU A 68 -15.54 -0.37 2.55
CA LEU A 68 -16.05 -0.71 3.89
C LEU A 68 -17.20 0.19 4.33
N MET A 69 -17.24 1.47 3.91
CA MET A 69 -18.39 2.33 4.17
C MET A 69 -19.65 1.92 3.41
N LEU A 70 -19.49 1.37 2.20
CA LEU A 70 -20.62 0.88 1.41
C LEU A 70 -21.10 -0.48 1.88
N ARG A 71 -20.17 -1.39 2.20
CA ARG A 71 -20.50 -2.75 2.65
C ARG A 71 -19.36 -3.32 3.50
N PRO A 72 -19.60 -3.72 4.76
CA PRO A 72 -20.94 -3.84 5.42
C PRO A 72 -21.45 -2.56 6.09
N THR A 73 -20.80 -1.43 5.99
CA THR A 73 -20.87 -0.11 6.59
C THR A 73 -19.93 0.04 7.81
N ALA A 74 -19.36 1.24 7.96
CA ALA A 74 -18.43 1.52 9.06
C ALA A 74 -19.13 1.41 10.43
N GLU A 75 -20.38 1.85 10.53
CA GLU A 75 -21.19 1.78 11.74
C GLU A 75 -21.47 0.33 12.18
N ARG A 76 -21.62 -0.59 11.22
CA ARG A 76 -21.76 -2.02 11.54
C ARG A 76 -20.45 -2.61 12.05
N ILE A 77 -19.33 -2.27 11.42
CA ILE A 77 -18.00 -2.71 11.86
C ILE A 77 -17.70 -2.20 13.26
N ASP A 78 -18.00 -0.92 13.56
CA ASP A 78 -17.85 -0.33 14.89
C ASP A 78 -18.63 -1.11 15.96
N ARG A 79 -19.93 -1.37 15.73
CA ARG A 79 -20.77 -2.17 16.64
C ARG A 79 -20.26 -3.60 16.88
N LEU A 80 -19.49 -4.14 15.91
CA LEU A 80 -18.88 -5.48 16.00
C LEU A 80 -17.47 -5.46 16.60
N GLY A 81 -17.01 -4.31 17.08
CA GLY A 81 -15.74 -4.15 17.80
C GLY A 81 -14.56 -3.68 16.94
N GLY A 82 -14.85 -3.04 15.80
CA GLY A 82 -13.85 -2.47 14.89
C GLY A 82 -13.31 -3.48 13.89
N LEU A 83 -12.53 -2.98 12.93
CA LEU A 83 -12.06 -3.75 11.79
C LEU A 83 -11.14 -4.91 12.20
N HIS A 84 -10.29 -4.71 13.19
CA HIS A 84 -9.37 -5.72 13.71
C HIS A 84 -10.13 -6.98 14.17
N ARG A 85 -11.13 -6.79 15.04
CA ARG A 85 -11.95 -7.90 15.53
C ARG A 85 -12.80 -8.50 14.43
N PHE A 86 -13.35 -7.66 13.56
CA PHE A 86 -14.23 -8.08 12.48
C PHE A 86 -13.52 -9.01 11.48
N MET A 87 -12.24 -8.76 11.17
CA MET A 87 -11.48 -9.56 10.22
C MET A 87 -10.44 -10.50 10.85
N ASN A 88 -10.42 -10.61 12.20
CA ASN A 88 -9.45 -11.42 12.93
C ASN A 88 -7.99 -11.06 12.64
N TRP A 89 -7.69 -9.76 12.70
CA TRP A 89 -6.34 -9.23 12.51
C TRP A 89 -5.96 -8.34 13.68
N ASP A 90 -4.94 -8.70 14.44
CA ASP A 90 -4.54 -8.03 15.68
C ASP A 90 -3.35 -7.08 15.55
N LYS A 91 -2.73 -7.04 14.36
CA LYS A 91 -1.64 -6.11 14.03
C LYS A 91 -2.16 -4.78 13.47
N PRO A 92 -1.29 -3.76 13.26
CA PRO A 92 -1.70 -2.48 12.72
C PRO A 92 -2.48 -2.55 11.41
N ILE A 93 -3.42 -1.62 11.25
CA ILE A 93 -4.18 -1.38 10.01
C ILE A 93 -4.06 0.08 9.62
N LEU A 94 -3.69 0.35 8.37
CA LEU A 94 -3.87 1.63 7.73
C LEU A 94 -5.16 1.59 6.90
N THR A 95 -5.97 2.65 6.96
CA THR A 95 -7.07 2.84 6.00
C THR A 95 -6.81 4.04 5.10
N ASP A 96 -7.11 3.88 3.80
CA ASP A 96 -7.10 5.00 2.88
C ASP A 96 -8.22 5.99 3.17
N SER A 97 -8.20 7.16 2.50
CA SER A 97 -9.22 8.20 2.67
C SER A 97 -10.56 7.87 2.01
N GLY A 98 -10.58 6.96 1.05
CA GLY A 98 -11.71 6.68 0.16
C GLY A 98 -11.77 7.61 -1.06
N GLY A 99 -11.00 8.69 -1.11
CA GLY A 99 -11.03 9.68 -2.18
C GLY A 99 -10.73 9.09 -3.56
N PHE A 100 -9.63 8.38 -3.70
CA PHE A 100 -9.23 7.77 -4.98
C PHE A 100 -10.28 6.78 -5.52
N GLN A 101 -10.89 5.94 -4.68
CA GLN A 101 -11.88 4.97 -5.11
C GLN A 101 -13.18 5.65 -5.57
N VAL A 102 -13.58 6.74 -4.92
CA VAL A 102 -14.71 7.56 -5.41
C VAL A 102 -14.40 8.12 -6.79
N MET A 103 -13.16 8.60 -7.00
CA MET A 103 -12.74 9.16 -8.29
C MET A 103 -12.66 8.09 -9.38
N SER A 104 -12.21 6.87 -9.08
CA SER A 104 -11.97 5.79 -10.05
C SER A 104 -13.18 4.88 -10.30
N LEU A 105 -14.08 4.70 -9.32
CA LEU A 105 -15.15 3.70 -9.38
C LEU A 105 -16.57 4.29 -9.47
N ALA A 106 -16.76 5.53 -9.03
CA ALA A 106 -18.08 6.14 -9.03
C ALA A 106 -18.43 6.74 -10.40
N ALA A 107 -19.42 6.16 -11.08
CA ALA A 107 -19.84 6.56 -12.42
C ALA A 107 -20.45 7.98 -12.48
N LEU A 108 -21.11 8.39 -11.40
CA LEU A 108 -21.73 9.73 -11.27
C LEU A 108 -21.24 10.37 -9.98
N ARG A 109 -20.38 11.36 -10.12
CA ARG A 109 -19.81 12.12 -8.99
C ARG A 109 -19.91 13.61 -9.20
N LYS A 110 -20.11 14.36 -8.13
CA LYS A 110 -20.04 15.80 -8.10
C LYS A 110 -19.06 16.23 -7.03
N LEU A 111 -17.97 16.87 -7.47
CA LEU A 111 -16.94 17.43 -6.62
C LEU A 111 -17.29 18.86 -6.27
N THR A 112 -17.15 19.23 -5.01
CA THR A 112 -17.33 20.61 -4.49
C THR A 112 -16.27 20.87 -3.41
N GLU A 113 -16.22 22.09 -2.90
CA GLU A 113 -15.33 22.43 -1.76
C GLU A 113 -15.66 21.63 -0.49
N GLU A 114 -16.94 21.29 -0.29
CA GLU A 114 -17.40 20.55 0.88
C GLU A 114 -16.99 19.09 0.85
N GLY A 115 -16.88 18.49 -0.34
CA GLY A 115 -16.59 17.08 -0.53
C GLY A 115 -17.10 16.55 -1.87
N VAL A 116 -17.30 15.23 -1.95
CA VAL A 116 -17.74 14.54 -3.14
C VAL A 116 -19.06 13.81 -2.91
N THR A 117 -20.05 14.08 -3.75
CA THR A 117 -21.32 13.34 -3.80
C THR A 117 -21.25 12.34 -4.96
N PHE A 118 -21.59 11.08 -4.69
CA PHE A 118 -21.51 10.03 -5.69
C PHE A 118 -22.60 8.98 -5.53
N LYS A 119 -22.76 8.14 -6.55
CA LYS A 119 -23.61 6.94 -6.48
C LYS A 119 -22.77 5.69 -6.25
N SER A 120 -23.20 4.86 -5.31
CA SER A 120 -22.61 3.56 -5.05
C SER A 120 -22.65 2.68 -6.30
N HIS A 121 -21.52 2.04 -6.61
CA HIS A 121 -21.44 1.05 -7.70
C HIS A 121 -22.11 -0.27 -7.34
N ILE A 122 -22.49 -0.47 -6.07
CA ILE A 122 -23.10 -1.71 -5.57
C ILE A 122 -24.62 -1.71 -5.80
N ASP A 123 -25.30 -0.59 -5.46
CA ASP A 123 -26.76 -0.51 -5.40
C ASP A 123 -27.32 0.81 -5.91
N GLY A 124 -26.46 1.73 -6.39
CA GLY A 124 -26.86 3.04 -6.91
C GLY A 124 -27.26 4.05 -5.85
N SER A 125 -27.20 3.73 -4.56
CA SER A 125 -27.52 4.66 -3.47
C SER A 125 -26.61 5.89 -3.50
N ARG A 126 -27.13 7.06 -3.09
CA ARG A 126 -26.38 8.30 -3.07
C ARG A 126 -25.65 8.45 -1.75
N HIS A 127 -24.36 8.79 -1.84
CA HIS A 127 -23.50 9.06 -0.71
C HIS A 127 -22.81 10.40 -0.84
N HIS A 128 -22.45 11.00 0.30
CA HIS A 128 -21.59 12.17 0.38
C HIS A 128 -20.38 11.84 1.26
N LEU A 129 -19.20 12.11 0.75
CA LEU A 129 -17.94 11.94 1.47
C LEU A 129 -17.23 13.29 1.54
N SER A 130 -17.04 13.78 2.75
CA SER A 130 -16.27 14.98 3.07
C SER A 130 -15.02 14.60 3.87
N PRO A 131 -14.06 15.52 4.07
CA PRO A 131 -12.95 15.27 4.98
C PRO A 131 -13.39 14.77 6.36
N GLU A 132 -14.38 15.43 6.96
CA GLU A 132 -14.91 15.07 8.29
C GLU A 132 -15.53 13.68 8.29
N ARG A 133 -16.33 13.34 7.25
CA ARG A 133 -16.96 12.04 7.14
C ARG A 133 -15.93 10.93 6.90
N SER A 134 -14.88 11.17 6.11
CA SER A 134 -13.78 10.24 5.94
C SER A 134 -13.08 9.95 7.26
N MET A 135 -12.78 10.99 8.04
CA MET A 135 -12.17 10.83 9.38
C MET A 135 -13.09 10.05 10.32
N GLU A 136 -14.39 10.32 10.32
CA GLU A 136 -15.37 9.60 11.13
C GLU A 136 -15.43 8.11 10.74
N ILE A 137 -15.50 7.79 9.44
CA ILE A 137 -15.52 6.41 8.95
C ILE A 137 -14.28 5.67 9.39
N GLN A 138 -13.08 6.23 9.19
CA GLN A 138 -11.83 5.61 9.58
C GLN A 138 -11.73 5.43 11.12
N ARG A 139 -12.33 6.34 11.90
CA ARG A 139 -12.48 6.21 13.35
C ARG A 139 -13.39 5.03 13.71
N LEU A 140 -14.54 4.88 13.06
CA LEU A 140 -15.48 3.77 13.26
C LEU A 140 -14.86 2.42 12.88
N LEU A 141 -14.00 2.40 11.85
CA LEU A 141 -13.23 1.22 11.48
C LEU A 141 -12.17 0.85 12.55
N GLY A 142 -11.72 1.81 13.36
CA GLY A 142 -10.70 1.61 14.39
C GLY A 142 -9.28 1.51 13.82
N SER A 143 -9.00 2.22 12.71
CA SER A 143 -7.70 2.20 12.04
C SER A 143 -6.60 2.81 12.90
N ASP A 144 -5.41 2.22 12.90
CA ASP A 144 -4.24 2.73 13.63
C ASP A 144 -3.60 3.90 12.88
N ILE A 145 -3.54 3.83 11.54
CA ILE A 145 -3.07 4.90 10.67
C ILE A 145 -4.21 5.30 9.74
N VAL A 146 -4.51 6.59 9.71
CA VAL A 146 -5.61 7.22 8.99
C VAL A 146 -5.03 8.12 7.92
N MET A 147 -5.57 8.10 6.70
CA MET A 147 -5.18 9.02 5.62
C MET A 147 -6.08 10.24 5.58
N CYS A 148 -5.54 11.45 5.42
CA CYS A 148 -6.35 12.64 5.16
C CYS A 148 -7.12 12.49 3.85
N PHE A 149 -8.27 13.16 3.75
CA PHE A 149 -9.08 13.13 2.51
C PHE A 149 -8.44 14.00 1.44
N ASP A 150 -8.30 13.47 0.24
CA ASP A 150 -7.64 14.10 -0.89
C ASP A 150 -8.42 13.93 -2.19
N GLU A 151 -8.08 14.72 -3.17
CA GLU A 151 -8.56 14.63 -4.55
C GLU A 151 -7.39 14.33 -5.48
N CYS A 152 -7.56 13.34 -6.36
CA CYS A 152 -6.59 12.97 -7.38
C CYS A 152 -7.28 13.07 -8.74
N PRO A 153 -6.89 14.03 -9.62
CA PRO A 153 -7.51 14.19 -10.92
C PRO A 153 -7.22 13.00 -11.83
N ALA A 154 -8.19 12.67 -12.68
CA ALA A 154 -7.98 11.64 -13.69
C ALA A 154 -7.01 12.16 -14.78
N LEU A 155 -6.12 11.29 -15.24
CA LEU A 155 -5.22 11.62 -16.35
C LEU A 155 -5.88 11.28 -17.72
N PRO A 156 -5.59 12.08 -18.77
CA PRO A 156 -4.75 13.28 -18.78
C PRO A 156 -5.45 14.48 -18.13
N ALA A 157 -4.69 15.31 -17.40
CA ALA A 157 -5.16 16.54 -16.79
C ALA A 157 -4.22 17.70 -17.15
N THR A 158 -4.75 18.92 -17.28
CA THR A 158 -3.96 20.13 -17.49
C THR A 158 -3.26 20.56 -16.21
N ASP A 159 -2.17 21.32 -16.31
CA ASP A 159 -1.46 21.87 -15.16
C ASP A 159 -2.38 22.68 -14.23
N ALA A 160 -3.34 23.42 -14.80
CA ALA A 160 -4.31 24.19 -14.02
C ALA A 160 -5.27 23.27 -13.24
N GLU A 161 -5.72 22.17 -13.82
CA GLU A 161 -6.56 21.17 -13.12
C GLU A 161 -5.76 20.49 -12.01
N VAL A 162 -4.51 20.09 -12.26
CA VAL A 162 -3.63 19.50 -11.25
C VAL A 162 -3.40 20.48 -10.10
N ALA A 163 -3.12 21.76 -10.39
CA ALA A 163 -2.92 22.78 -9.37
C ALA A 163 -4.18 23.03 -8.52
N ASN A 164 -5.35 23.10 -9.16
CA ASN A 164 -6.63 23.31 -8.46
C ASN A 164 -6.96 22.11 -7.56
N SER A 165 -6.78 20.90 -8.06
CA SER A 165 -6.95 19.64 -7.32
C SER A 165 -6.01 19.57 -6.11
N MET A 166 -4.73 19.85 -6.31
CA MET A 166 -3.74 19.87 -5.23
C MET A 166 -4.14 20.87 -4.13
N ARG A 167 -4.51 22.11 -4.51
CA ARG A 167 -4.91 23.13 -3.53
C ARG A 167 -6.21 22.81 -2.80
N LEU A 168 -7.16 22.16 -3.46
CA LEU A 168 -8.36 21.60 -2.81
C LEU A 168 -7.94 20.52 -1.79
N SER A 169 -7.03 19.61 -2.18
CA SER A 169 -6.52 18.58 -1.28
C SER A 169 -5.84 19.18 -0.04
N MET A 170 -5.13 20.31 -0.17
CA MET A 170 -4.51 20.98 0.99
C MET A 170 -5.57 21.57 1.94
N ARG A 171 -6.65 22.16 1.42
CA ARG A 171 -7.77 22.62 2.27
C ARG A 171 -8.48 21.45 2.96
N TRP A 172 -8.66 20.35 2.25
CA TRP A 172 -9.23 19.12 2.81
C TRP A 172 -8.30 18.44 3.82
N ALA A 173 -6.98 18.54 3.64
CA ALA A 173 -5.99 18.06 4.60
C ALA A 173 -6.10 18.81 5.93
N GLN A 174 -6.29 20.15 5.91
CA GLN A 174 -6.54 20.92 7.13
C GLN A 174 -7.84 20.48 7.81
N ARG A 175 -8.93 20.37 7.08
CA ARG A 175 -10.22 19.91 7.61
C ARG A 175 -10.15 18.49 8.17
N SER A 176 -9.40 17.60 7.51
CA SER A 176 -9.13 16.25 8.01
C SER A 176 -8.36 16.29 9.33
N ARG A 177 -7.34 17.16 9.44
CA ARG A 177 -6.57 17.33 10.67
C ARG A 177 -7.45 17.82 11.84
N ASP A 178 -8.30 18.81 11.56
CA ASP A 178 -9.22 19.36 12.55
C ASP A 178 -10.24 18.31 13.02
N ALA A 179 -10.81 17.54 12.09
CA ALA A 179 -11.77 16.48 12.39
C ALA A 179 -11.13 15.25 13.08
N PHE A 180 -9.87 14.94 12.77
CA PHE A 180 -9.13 13.87 13.47
C PHE A 180 -8.91 14.22 14.94
N GLY A 181 -8.55 15.46 15.25
CA GLY A 181 -8.31 15.95 16.59
C GLY A 181 -7.11 15.28 17.28
N ASP A 182 -7.22 15.07 18.58
CA ASP A 182 -6.24 14.31 19.39
C ASP A 182 -6.76 12.89 19.64
N ARG A 183 -6.04 11.91 19.11
CA ARG A 183 -6.35 10.48 19.22
C ARG A 183 -5.10 9.71 19.63
N PRO A 184 -4.80 9.61 20.91
CA PRO A 184 -3.60 8.93 21.41
C PRO A 184 -3.48 7.50 20.83
N GLY A 185 -2.30 7.17 20.33
CA GLY A 185 -2.00 5.87 19.75
C GLY A 185 -2.42 5.69 18.28
N HIS A 186 -3.16 6.63 17.72
CA HIS A 186 -3.50 6.67 16.28
C HIS A 186 -2.68 7.74 15.56
N ALA A 187 -2.48 7.57 14.28
CA ALA A 187 -1.75 8.52 13.44
C ALA A 187 -2.59 9.02 12.27
N LEU A 188 -2.41 10.28 11.90
CA LEU A 188 -2.94 10.86 10.68
C LEU A 188 -1.81 11.18 9.71
N PHE A 189 -1.91 10.67 8.48
CA PHE A 189 -0.95 10.94 7.40
C PHE A 189 -1.51 11.96 6.43
N GLY A 190 -0.69 12.96 6.08
CA GLY A 190 -0.94 13.90 5.00
C GLY A 190 -0.58 13.32 3.64
N ILE A 191 -1.22 13.78 2.56
CA ILE A 191 -0.97 13.29 1.21
C ILE A 191 -0.47 14.45 0.33
N GLN A 192 0.79 14.38 -0.10
CA GLN A 192 1.39 15.30 -1.04
C GLN A 192 0.83 15.02 -2.44
N GLN A 193 0.17 16.02 -3.03
CA GLN A 193 -0.34 16.02 -4.40
C GLN A 193 0.47 17.00 -5.27
N GLY A 194 0.20 17.08 -6.58
CA GLY A 194 0.87 18.00 -7.50
C GLY A 194 1.32 17.39 -8.82
N GLY A 195 0.82 16.18 -9.15
CA GLY A 195 1.16 15.48 -10.39
C GLY A 195 2.65 15.24 -10.52
N VAL A 196 3.21 15.53 -11.69
CA VAL A 196 4.64 15.41 -11.96
C VAL A 196 5.38 16.77 -11.87
N THR A 197 4.69 17.84 -11.43
CA THR A 197 5.22 19.20 -11.42
C THR A 197 5.91 19.50 -10.08
N GLN A 198 7.20 19.76 -10.11
CA GLN A 198 8.02 19.96 -8.92
C GLN A 198 7.55 21.12 -8.03
N ASP A 199 7.19 22.27 -8.63
CA ASP A 199 6.72 23.44 -7.89
C ASP A 199 5.41 23.17 -7.15
N LEU A 200 4.47 22.43 -7.77
CA LEU A 200 3.21 22.03 -7.11
C LEU A 200 3.46 21.03 -5.99
N ARG A 201 4.41 20.11 -6.15
CA ARG A 201 4.85 19.21 -5.07
C ARG A 201 5.44 19.97 -3.90
N ALA A 202 6.25 21.02 -4.18
CA ALA A 202 6.82 21.88 -3.15
C ALA A 202 5.72 22.67 -2.40
N GLU A 203 4.78 23.31 -3.13
CA GLU A 203 3.63 24.01 -2.53
C GLU A 203 2.82 23.07 -1.63
N SER A 204 2.54 21.85 -2.10
CA SER A 204 1.81 20.83 -1.34
C SER A 204 2.58 20.41 -0.07
N ALA A 205 3.88 20.15 -0.18
CA ALA A 205 4.71 19.75 0.96
C ALA A 205 4.81 20.84 2.02
N GLU A 206 4.92 22.12 1.61
CA GLU A 206 4.94 23.26 2.52
C GLU A 206 3.61 23.37 3.30
N ALA A 207 2.47 23.29 2.62
CA ALA A 207 1.15 23.31 3.25
C ALA A 207 0.98 22.16 4.25
N LEU A 208 1.35 20.93 3.87
CA LEU A 208 1.25 19.78 4.75
C LEU A 208 2.15 19.89 5.97
N ARG A 209 3.36 20.42 5.83
CA ARG A 209 4.27 20.66 6.97
C ARG A 209 3.74 21.73 7.92
N ALA A 210 3.09 22.77 7.39
CA ALA A 210 2.47 23.81 8.19
C ALA A 210 1.28 23.28 9.01
N ILE A 211 0.47 22.37 8.43
CA ILE A 211 -0.65 21.70 9.11
C ILE A 211 -0.12 20.73 10.20
N GLY A 212 0.90 19.94 9.88
CA GLY A 212 1.52 18.97 10.77
C GLY A 212 0.81 17.62 10.81
N PHE A 213 1.53 16.57 10.39
CA PHE A 213 1.04 15.19 10.35
C PHE A 213 2.03 14.23 11.03
N ASP A 214 1.54 13.03 11.40
CA ASP A 214 2.36 11.99 12.01
C ASP A 214 3.19 11.23 10.98
N GLY A 215 2.80 11.29 9.70
CA GLY A 215 3.49 10.75 8.54
C GLY A 215 3.01 11.43 7.26
N TYR A 216 3.68 11.18 6.16
CA TYR A 216 3.41 11.84 4.89
C TYR A 216 3.42 10.85 3.74
N ALA A 217 2.40 10.92 2.88
CA ALA A 217 2.33 10.11 1.68
C ALA A 217 2.65 10.94 0.43
N VAL A 218 3.22 10.29 -0.58
CA VAL A 218 3.33 10.79 -1.95
C VAL A 218 2.17 10.17 -2.73
N GLY A 219 1.16 10.98 -3.04
CA GLY A 219 -0.04 10.57 -3.78
C GLY A 219 0.00 10.97 -5.25
N GLY A 220 -1.01 10.56 -6.02
CA GLY A 220 -1.17 10.93 -7.43
C GLY A 220 -0.09 10.38 -8.35
N LEU A 221 0.53 9.26 -7.98
CA LEU A 221 1.45 8.46 -8.80
C LEU A 221 0.88 7.05 -8.99
N ALA A 222 1.44 6.28 -9.95
CA ALA A 222 0.93 4.97 -10.36
C ALA A 222 -0.53 5.00 -10.87
N VAL A 223 -0.93 6.13 -11.47
CA VAL A 223 -2.25 6.37 -12.06
C VAL A 223 -2.23 6.41 -13.60
N GLY A 224 -1.09 6.06 -14.22
CA GLY A 224 -0.94 5.96 -15.67
C GLY A 224 0.25 6.74 -16.26
N GLU A 225 1.02 7.45 -15.45
CA GLU A 225 2.17 8.27 -15.89
C GLU A 225 3.39 7.46 -16.35
N GLY A 226 3.48 6.20 -15.93
CA GLY A 226 4.62 5.32 -16.19
C GLY A 226 5.74 5.42 -15.15
N GLN A 227 6.62 4.40 -15.15
CA GLN A 227 7.67 4.24 -14.13
C GLN A 227 8.70 5.38 -14.17
N GLU A 228 9.12 5.81 -15.36
CA GLU A 228 10.12 6.88 -15.51
C GLU A 228 9.64 8.19 -14.88
N ALA A 229 8.41 8.61 -15.18
CA ALA A 229 7.83 9.82 -14.60
C ALA A 229 7.64 9.70 -13.08
N MET A 230 7.19 8.53 -12.60
CA MET A 230 7.08 8.25 -11.17
C MET A 230 8.45 8.39 -10.47
N PHE A 231 9.49 7.76 -11.00
CA PHE A 231 10.83 7.87 -10.41
C PHE A 231 11.39 9.30 -10.49
N GLY A 232 11.13 10.02 -11.60
CA GLY A 232 11.48 11.42 -11.71
C GLY A 232 10.88 12.29 -10.60
N VAL A 233 9.64 12.04 -10.21
CA VAL A 233 9.01 12.69 -9.05
C VAL A 233 9.67 12.24 -7.74
N LEU A 234 9.92 10.95 -7.57
CA LEU A 234 10.52 10.41 -6.35
C LEU A 234 11.97 10.84 -6.14
N ASP A 235 12.66 11.32 -7.17
CA ASP A 235 14.03 11.87 -7.02
C ASP A 235 14.06 13.13 -6.16
N TYR A 236 12.94 13.87 -6.05
CA TYR A 236 12.87 15.12 -5.26
C TYR A 236 11.72 15.17 -4.23
N ALA A 237 10.58 14.57 -4.49
CA ALA A 237 9.39 14.72 -3.65
C ALA A 237 9.57 14.22 -2.20
N PRO A 238 10.22 13.06 -1.94
CA PRO A 238 10.46 12.60 -0.58
C PRO A 238 11.34 13.55 0.24
N ASP A 239 12.28 14.26 -0.40
CA ASP A 239 13.19 15.19 0.28
C ASP A 239 12.48 16.48 0.75
N MET A 240 11.31 16.79 0.18
CA MET A 240 10.47 17.91 0.62
C MET A 240 9.69 17.60 1.91
N LEU A 241 9.62 16.32 2.30
CA LEU A 241 8.88 15.85 3.46
C LEU A 241 9.80 15.70 4.69
N PRO A 242 9.27 15.81 5.93
CA PRO A 242 10.06 15.70 7.15
C PRO A 242 10.87 14.40 7.22
N GLN A 243 12.12 14.50 7.67
CA GLN A 243 13.01 13.34 7.77
C GLN A 243 12.70 12.45 8.98
N ASP A 244 12.15 13.03 10.03
CA ASP A 244 11.76 12.36 11.26
C ASP A 244 10.37 11.72 11.22
N LYS A 245 9.74 11.69 10.02
CA LYS A 245 8.42 11.11 9.80
C LYS A 245 8.48 10.00 8.74
N PRO A 246 7.59 8.99 8.83
CA PRO A 246 7.49 7.97 7.80
C PRO A 246 6.94 8.56 6.49
N ARG A 247 7.46 8.04 5.36
CA ARG A 247 7.09 8.43 4.00
C ARG A 247 6.44 7.27 3.28
N TYR A 248 5.23 7.46 2.81
CA TYR A 248 4.41 6.41 2.20
C TYR A 248 4.15 6.72 0.72
N LEU A 249 4.52 5.80 -0.19
CA LEU A 249 4.17 5.85 -1.61
C LEU A 249 2.94 5.00 -1.86
N MET A 250 1.83 5.63 -2.26
CA MET A 250 0.52 5.01 -2.37
C MET A 250 0.36 4.21 -3.68
N GLY A 251 -0.17 3.00 -3.58
CA GLY A 251 -0.58 2.18 -4.74
C GLY A 251 0.54 1.54 -5.56
N VAL A 252 1.78 1.56 -5.07
CA VAL A 252 2.98 1.02 -5.76
C VAL A 252 3.47 -0.24 -5.07
N GLY A 253 3.85 -1.33 -5.74
CA GLY A 253 3.73 -1.64 -7.12
C GLY A 253 4.42 -2.96 -7.46
N LYS A 254 5.13 -3.00 -8.56
CA LYS A 254 5.97 -4.14 -8.95
C LYS A 254 7.23 -4.20 -8.08
N PRO A 255 7.90 -5.37 -7.97
CA PRO A 255 9.15 -5.45 -7.21
C PRO A 255 10.21 -4.42 -7.61
N ASP A 256 10.34 -4.13 -8.91
CA ASP A 256 11.27 -3.11 -9.43
C ASP A 256 10.90 -1.69 -8.96
N ASP A 257 9.60 -1.37 -8.96
CA ASP A 257 9.10 -0.08 -8.48
C ASP A 257 9.38 0.09 -6.98
N ILE A 258 9.22 -0.98 -6.21
CA ILE A 258 9.45 -1.01 -4.77
C ILE A 258 10.92 -0.75 -4.44
N VAL A 259 11.85 -1.47 -5.08
CA VAL A 259 13.29 -1.27 -4.87
C VAL A 259 13.69 0.15 -5.26
N GLY A 260 13.21 0.65 -6.41
CA GLY A 260 13.46 2.01 -6.88
C GLY A 260 12.88 3.09 -5.96
N ALA A 261 11.72 2.85 -5.34
CA ALA A 261 11.10 3.76 -4.38
C ALA A 261 11.87 3.81 -3.04
N VAL A 262 12.27 2.65 -2.51
CA VAL A 262 13.09 2.56 -1.29
C VAL A 262 14.43 3.26 -1.48
N LYS A 263 15.09 3.07 -2.63
CA LYS A 263 16.31 3.80 -3.02
C LYS A 263 16.15 5.32 -2.88
N ARG A 264 14.94 5.84 -3.12
CA ARG A 264 14.59 7.27 -3.12
C ARG A 264 14.01 7.77 -1.79
N GLY A 265 14.05 6.94 -0.73
CA GLY A 265 13.70 7.35 0.63
C GLY A 265 12.24 7.12 1.02
N ILE A 266 11.55 6.20 0.36
CA ILE A 266 10.21 5.74 0.74
C ILE A 266 10.30 4.64 1.80
N ASP A 267 9.43 4.72 2.82
CA ASP A 267 9.39 3.81 3.96
C ASP A 267 8.22 2.81 3.90
N MET A 268 7.12 3.16 3.25
CA MET A 268 5.91 2.35 3.22
C MET A 268 5.31 2.32 1.81
N MET A 269 4.75 1.19 1.42
CA MET A 269 4.05 1.01 0.14
C MET A 269 2.91 0.01 0.31
N ASP A 270 1.89 0.17 -0.54
CA ASP A 270 0.81 -0.81 -0.71
C ASP A 270 0.57 -1.08 -2.18
N CYS A 271 0.09 -2.26 -2.51
CA CYS A 271 -0.47 -2.52 -3.83
C CYS A 271 -1.35 -3.77 -3.82
N VAL A 272 -2.41 -3.75 -4.62
CA VAL A 272 -3.24 -4.94 -4.87
C VAL A 272 -2.55 -5.97 -5.77
N LEU A 273 -1.43 -5.60 -6.38
CA LEU A 273 -0.77 -6.39 -7.43
C LEU A 273 -0.41 -7.82 -6.99
N PRO A 274 0.20 -8.08 -5.81
CA PRO A 274 0.54 -9.43 -5.40
C PRO A 274 -0.67 -10.37 -5.37
N SER A 275 -1.77 -9.93 -4.75
CA SER A 275 -2.99 -10.73 -4.64
C SER A 275 -3.79 -10.77 -5.95
N ARG A 276 -3.80 -9.69 -6.74
CA ARG A 276 -4.44 -9.64 -8.06
C ARG A 276 -3.73 -10.60 -9.03
N SER A 277 -2.40 -10.49 -9.13
CA SER A 277 -1.59 -11.33 -10.00
C SER A 277 -1.68 -12.81 -9.61
N GLY A 278 -1.61 -13.13 -8.31
CA GLY A 278 -1.79 -14.50 -7.83
C GLY A 278 -3.11 -15.11 -8.30
N ARG A 279 -4.22 -14.40 -8.15
CA ARG A 279 -5.55 -14.85 -8.60
C ARG A 279 -5.69 -14.94 -10.13
N THR A 280 -4.84 -14.26 -10.87
CA THR A 280 -4.82 -14.30 -12.35
C THR A 280 -3.71 -15.19 -12.92
N GLY A 281 -3.07 -16.01 -12.08
CA GLY A 281 -2.11 -17.02 -12.50
C GLY A 281 -0.68 -16.50 -12.69
N GLN A 282 -0.31 -15.39 -12.05
CA GLN A 282 1.04 -14.84 -12.08
C GLN A 282 1.71 -14.92 -10.70
N ALA A 283 2.93 -15.43 -10.67
CA ALA A 283 3.81 -15.42 -9.51
C ALA A 283 5.00 -14.49 -9.75
N PHE A 284 5.34 -13.70 -8.72
CA PHE A 284 6.57 -12.90 -8.69
C PHE A 284 7.68 -13.72 -8.01
N THR A 285 8.79 -13.92 -8.71
CA THR A 285 9.96 -14.64 -8.19
C THR A 285 11.19 -13.75 -8.24
N ARG A 286 12.30 -14.21 -7.67
CA ARG A 286 13.62 -13.55 -7.78
C ARG A 286 14.03 -13.38 -9.25
N HIS A 287 13.67 -14.34 -10.10
CA HIS A 287 14.00 -14.37 -11.51
C HIS A 287 12.95 -13.74 -12.43
N GLY A 288 12.01 -12.96 -11.87
CA GLY A 288 10.99 -12.27 -12.65
C GLY A 288 9.58 -12.81 -12.44
N VAL A 289 8.76 -12.81 -13.49
CA VAL A 289 7.35 -13.20 -13.45
C VAL A 289 7.15 -14.57 -14.07
N VAL A 290 6.59 -15.50 -13.30
CA VAL A 290 6.14 -16.81 -13.78
C VAL A 290 4.64 -16.74 -14.09
N ASN A 291 4.26 -17.03 -15.32
CA ASN A 291 2.86 -17.17 -15.71
C ASN A 291 2.46 -18.64 -15.70
N ILE A 292 1.83 -19.09 -14.64
CA ILE A 292 1.51 -20.51 -14.43
C ILE A 292 0.52 -21.08 -15.45
N LYS A 293 -0.17 -20.21 -16.23
CA LYS A 293 -1.08 -20.63 -17.30
C LYS A 293 -0.36 -21.32 -18.47
N ASN A 294 0.94 -21.04 -18.65
CA ASN A 294 1.71 -21.50 -19.78
C ASN A 294 1.87 -23.02 -19.75
N ALA A 295 1.65 -23.69 -20.89
CA ALA A 295 1.70 -25.14 -21.02
C ALA A 295 3.06 -25.74 -20.63
N ARG A 296 4.16 -24.95 -20.69
CA ARG A 296 5.49 -25.37 -20.24
C ARG A 296 5.55 -25.86 -18.81
N HIS A 297 4.54 -25.54 -17.99
CA HIS A 297 4.49 -25.88 -16.56
C HIS A 297 3.70 -27.16 -16.29
N GLN A 298 3.04 -27.75 -17.28
CA GLN A 298 2.12 -28.88 -17.09
C GLN A 298 2.80 -30.14 -16.50
N ASP A 299 4.06 -30.37 -16.84
CA ASP A 299 4.83 -31.53 -16.40
C ASP A 299 6.01 -31.15 -15.50
N ASP A 300 6.09 -29.87 -15.03
CA ASP A 300 7.22 -29.37 -14.26
C ASP A 300 7.05 -29.67 -12.75
N PRO A 301 7.84 -30.62 -12.17
CA PRO A 301 7.74 -30.97 -10.75
C PRO A 301 8.41 -29.95 -9.82
N ARG A 302 9.14 -28.97 -10.36
CA ARG A 302 9.88 -27.97 -9.57
C ARG A 302 8.93 -26.95 -8.94
N PRO A 303 9.33 -26.27 -7.84
CA PRO A 303 8.55 -25.18 -7.25
C PRO A 303 8.56 -23.92 -8.13
N LEU A 304 7.77 -22.90 -7.75
CA LEU A 304 7.81 -21.58 -8.40
C LEU A 304 9.20 -20.96 -8.31
N ASP A 305 9.82 -21.04 -7.14
CA ASP A 305 11.14 -20.49 -6.82
C ASP A 305 11.79 -21.43 -5.79
N GLU A 306 12.93 -22.04 -6.16
CA GLU A 306 13.62 -23.05 -5.34
C GLU A 306 14.20 -22.45 -4.05
N ALA A 307 14.52 -21.16 -4.05
CA ALA A 307 15.04 -20.47 -2.86
C ALA A 307 13.93 -19.91 -1.96
N CYS A 308 12.66 -19.98 -2.38
CA CYS A 308 11.54 -19.46 -1.61
C CYS A 308 11.06 -20.41 -0.51
N GLY A 309 10.99 -19.90 0.72
CA GLY A 309 10.55 -20.66 1.89
C GLY A 309 9.03 -20.74 2.10
N CYS A 310 8.19 -20.17 1.21
CA CYS A 310 6.75 -20.14 1.40
C CYS A 310 6.09 -21.53 1.29
N PRO A 311 4.92 -21.75 1.91
CA PRO A 311 4.22 -23.03 1.82
C PRO A 311 3.89 -23.48 0.38
N ALA A 312 3.65 -22.54 -0.54
CA ALA A 312 3.41 -22.87 -1.93
C ALA A 312 4.64 -23.50 -2.60
N CYS A 313 5.83 -22.91 -2.41
CA CYS A 313 7.08 -23.46 -2.97
C CYS A 313 7.54 -24.73 -2.28
N ARG A 314 7.31 -24.88 -0.95
CA ARG A 314 7.70 -26.06 -0.20
C ARG A 314 6.85 -27.29 -0.48
N GLY A 315 5.57 -27.10 -0.81
CA GLY A 315 4.61 -28.19 -0.87
C GLY A 315 4.05 -28.50 -2.25
N TYR A 316 4.23 -27.61 -3.23
CA TYR A 316 3.52 -27.74 -4.51
C TYR A 316 4.43 -27.47 -5.71
N SER A 317 4.27 -28.31 -6.74
CA SER A 317 4.99 -28.17 -8.01
C SER A 317 4.31 -27.14 -8.93
N ARG A 318 5.05 -26.66 -9.92
CA ARG A 318 4.51 -25.87 -11.03
C ARG A 318 3.42 -26.64 -11.78
N ALA A 319 3.59 -27.96 -11.97
CA ALA A 319 2.59 -28.82 -12.60
C ALA A 319 1.26 -28.82 -11.83
N TYR A 320 1.30 -28.98 -10.50
CA TYR A 320 0.11 -28.91 -9.68
C TYR A 320 -0.58 -27.54 -9.76
N LEU A 321 0.20 -26.44 -9.59
CA LEU A 321 -0.31 -25.08 -9.66
C LEU A 321 -0.92 -24.76 -11.05
N HIS A 322 -0.28 -25.23 -12.14
CA HIS A 322 -0.83 -25.14 -13.48
C HIS A 322 -2.15 -25.87 -13.60
N HIS A 323 -2.22 -27.12 -13.11
CA HIS A 323 -3.43 -27.94 -13.17
C HIS A 323 -4.59 -27.28 -12.43
N VAL A 324 -4.42 -26.91 -11.13
CA VAL A 324 -5.50 -26.33 -10.34
C VAL A 324 -5.92 -24.95 -10.85
N PHE A 325 -4.99 -24.19 -11.45
CA PHE A 325 -5.31 -22.92 -12.12
C PHE A 325 -6.19 -23.16 -13.36
N ARG A 326 -5.82 -24.14 -14.21
CA ARG A 326 -6.59 -24.50 -15.40
C ARG A 326 -7.95 -25.11 -15.08
N ALA A 327 -8.06 -25.83 -13.96
CA ALA A 327 -9.31 -26.37 -13.44
C ALA A 327 -10.23 -25.29 -12.83
N GLY A 328 -9.73 -24.06 -12.62
CA GLY A 328 -10.49 -22.98 -12.01
C GLY A 328 -10.66 -23.11 -10.49
N GLU A 329 -9.83 -23.93 -9.84
CA GLU A 329 -9.88 -24.16 -8.39
C GLU A 329 -9.38 -22.95 -7.61
N MET A 330 -10.08 -22.58 -6.54
CA MET A 330 -9.74 -21.44 -5.68
C MET A 330 -8.34 -21.57 -5.06
N ILE A 331 -7.87 -22.77 -4.79
CA ILE A 331 -6.57 -23.02 -4.19
C ILE A 331 -5.41 -22.48 -5.03
N SER A 332 -5.56 -22.40 -6.35
CA SER A 332 -4.54 -21.80 -7.23
C SER A 332 -4.28 -20.34 -6.88
N GLY A 333 -5.37 -19.57 -6.76
CA GLY A 333 -5.27 -18.15 -6.37
C GLY A 333 -4.77 -17.95 -4.96
N MET A 334 -5.13 -18.86 -4.04
CA MET A 334 -4.64 -18.85 -2.65
C MET A 334 -3.12 -19.06 -2.58
N LEU A 335 -2.63 -20.14 -3.19
CA LEU A 335 -1.20 -20.51 -3.15
C LEU A 335 -0.33 -19.46 -3.87
N LEU A 336 -0.75 -18.98 -5.03
CA LEU A 336 -0.02 -17.95 -5.78
C LEU A 336 -0.03 -16.60 -5.04
N THR A 337 -1.14 -16.23 -4.40
CA THR A 337 -1.19 -15.02 -3.56
C THR A 337 -0.29 -15.13 -2.35
N TRP A 338 -0.28 -16.29 -1.69
CA TRP A 338 0.62 -16.54 -0.55
C TRP A 338 2.08 -16.42 -0.96
N HIS A 339 2.46 -17.08 -2.06
CA HIS A 339 3.81 -16.97 -2.61
C HIS A 339 4.19 -15.51 -2.90
N ASN A 340 3.33 -14.77 -3.60
CA ASN A 340 3.61 -13.38 -3.96
C ASN A 340 3.78 -12.49 -2.73
N LEU A 341 2.91 -12.60 -1.73
CA LEU A 341 3.03 -11.82 -0.51
C LEU A 341 4.27 -12.19 0.29
N HIS A 342 4.60 -13.49 0.36
CA HIS A 342 5.82 -13.95 1.01
C HIS A 342 7.06 -13.37 0.33
N TYR A 343 7.16 -13.44 -0.99
CA TYR A 343 8.25 -12.86 -1.76
C TYR A 343 8.37 -11.34 -1.53
N TYR A 344 7.26 -10.61 -1.48
CA TYR A 344 7.29 -9.18 -1.18
C TYR A 344 7.81 -8.89 0.23
N GLN A 345 7.46 -9.69 1.22
CA GLN A 345 7.98 -9.50 2.59
C GLN A 345 9.46 -9.90 2.69
N GLU A 346 9.91 -10.94 1.98
CA GLU A 346 11.34 -11.26 1.85
C GLU A 346 12.13 -10.11 1.20
N LEU A 347 11.59 -9.51 0.15
CA LEU A 347 12.18 -8.34 -0.52
C LEU A 347 12.32 -7.17 0.45
N MET A 348 11.28 -6.88 1.26
CA MET A 348 11.35 -5.85 2.30
C MET A 348 12.44 -6.18 3.34
N GLN A 349 12.51 -7.43 3.79
CA GLN A 349 13.53 -7.83 4.76
C GLN A 349 14.94 -7.67 4.19
N GLY A 350 15.17 -8.13 2.95
CA GLY A 350 16.46 -7.99 2.28
C GLY A 350 16.91 -6.53 2.16
N MET A 351 15.97 -5.62 1.84
CA MET A 351 16.27 -4.18 1.78
C MET A 351 16.61 -3.61 3.17
N ARG A 352 15.85 -3.95 4.23
CA ARG A 352 16.17 -3.52 5.61
C ARG A 352 17.56 -3.97 6.03
N ASP A 353 17.92 -5.22 5.76
CA ASP A 353 19.22 -5.79 6.10
C ASP A 353 20.34 -5.11 5.31
N ALA A 354 20.12 -4.86 4.02
CA ALA A 354 21.10 -4.19 3.16
C ALA A 354 21.33 -2.72 3.58
N ILE A 355 20.28 -1.98 3.90
CA ILE A 355 20.38 -0.59 4.39
C ILE A 355 21.13 -0.56 5.72
N THR A 356 20.78 -1.44 6.65
CA THR A 356 21.45 -1.52 7.96
C THR A 356 22.94 -1.82 7.82
N ALA A 357 23.31 -2.62 6.83
CA ALA A 357 24.70 -2.99 6.55
C ALA A 357 25.45 -2.00 5.65
N GLY A 358 24.83 -0.90 5.19
CA GLY A 358 25.45 0.07 4.26
C GLY A 358 25.78 -0.52 2.89
N ARG A 359 24.96 -1.45 2.38
CA ARG A 359 25.21 -2.18 1.12
C ARG A 359 23.98 -2.22 0.19
N PHE A 360 23.12 -1.21 0.28
CA PHE A 360 21.88 -1.18 -0.51
C PHE A 360 22.15 -1.17 -2.02
N ALA A 361 23.19 -0.47 -2.47
CA ALA A 361 23.56 -0.44 -3.89
C ALA A 361 23.97 -1.85 -4.42
N ALA A 362 24.66 -2.65 -3.62
CA ALA A 362 24.99 -4.03 -3.97
C ALA A 362 23.73 -4.92 -4.02
N PHE A 363 22.83 -4.76 -3.05
CA PHE A 363 21.55 -5.46 -3.02
C PHE A 363 20.70 -5.15 -4.29
N GLU A 364 20.61 -3.87 -4.68
CA GLU A 364 19.92 -3.43 -5.89
C GLU A 364 20.52 -4.08 -7.14
N ALA A 365 21.86 -4.08 -7.25
CA ALA A 365 22.56 -4.71 -8.37
C ALA A 365 22.28 -6.22 -8.46
N ASP A 366 22.35 -6.93 -7.34
CA ASP A 366 22.05 -8.36 -7.25
C ASP A 366 20.58 -8.66 -7.58
N PHE A 367 19.66 -7.82 -7.09
CA PHE A 367 18.24 -7.91 -7.41
C PHE A 367 17.98 -7.83 -8.92
N HIS A 368 18.58 -6.84 -9.59
CA HIS A 368 18.41 -6.68 -11.04
C HIS A 368 19.13 -7.79 -11.83
N ALA A 369 20.29 -8.24 -11.38
CA ALA A 369 21.01 -9.35 -12.03
C ALA A 369 20.21 -10.65 -11.99
N GLN A 370 19.65 -11.04 -10.83
CA GLN A 370 18.79 -12.22 -10.71
C GLN A 370 17.54 -12.13 -11.60
N ARG A 371 16.91 -10.96 -11.68
CA ARG A 371 15.73 -10.78 -12.55
C ARG A 371 16.07 -10.84 -14.03
N ALA A 372 17.28 -10.41 -14.41
CA ALA A 372 17.76 -10.48 -15.78
C ALA A 372 18.04 -11.91 -16.27
N GLU A 373 18.29 -12.86 -15.35
CA GLU A 373 18.43 -14.29 -15.68
C GLU A 373 17.12 -14.87 -16.26
N GLY A 374 15.97 -14.30 -15.84
CA GLY A 374 14.65 -14.80 -16.24
C GLY A 374 14.26 -16.10 -15.56
N ASP A 375 13.06 -16.61 -15.88
CA ASP A 375 12.55 -17.86 -15.31
C ASP A 375 13.38 -19.07 -15.76
N ILE A 376 13.43 -20.07 -14.90
CA ILE A 376 14.15 -21.34 -15.18
C ILE A 376 13.73 -21.95 -16.53
N PRO A 377 14.64 -22.59 -17.27
CA PRO A 377 14.33 -23.23 -18.55
C PRO A 377 13.20 -24.26 -18.42
N PRO A 378 12.38 -24.47 -19.46
CA PRO A 378 11.46 -25.60 -19.52
C PRO A 378 12.20 -26.94 -19.38
N LEU A 379 11.48 -27.95 -18.86
CA LEU A 379 11.93 -29.33 -18.88
C LEU A 379 11.79 -29.92 -20.28
#